data_bc06126d1a4e09a5dbc1a1973414142f
#
_entry.id   bc06126d1a4e09a5dbc1a1973414142f
#
_cell.length_a   1.000
_cell.length_b   1.000
_cell.length_c   1.000
_cell.angle_alpha   90.00
_cell.angle_beta   90.00
_cell.angle_gamma   90.00
#
_symmetry.space_group_name_H-M   'P 1'
#
loop_
_entity.id
_entity.type
_entity.pdbx_description
1 polymer ?
#
loop_
_entity_poly.entity_id
_entity_poly.type
_entity_poly.pdbx_seq_one_letter_code
_entity_poly.pdbx_strand_id
1 'polypeptide(L)'
;MRDNLKWDTQIKGLTKREIYSLGWEIFYYCRNVLKMKPRGNVYPYLHIYPRKRTESYGEYSSSIHLVEIYAAECDTLRRFVDTVIHEYTHSCQGWVGVKYSSYTRKFGYYKNPFELEARKVARENRTSCIKHLQEAFGQ
;
A
#
# COMPACT_ATOMS: atom_id res chain seq x y z
N MET A 1 0.38 18.77 8.58
CA MET A 1 0.60 17.43 9.13
C MET A 1 1.64 17.49 10.23
N ARG A 2 1.72 16.45 11.04
CA ARG A 2 2.64 16.41 12.17
C ARG A 2 4.11 16.48 11.73
N ASP A 3 4.93 17.19 12.51
CA ASP A 3 6.34 17.40 12.21
C ASP A 3 7.23 16.18 12.50
N ASN A 4 6.70 15.18 13.20
CA ASN A 4 7.48 14.05 13.68
C ASN A 4 6.94 12.70 13.24
N LEU A 5 6.83 12.51 11.92
CA LEU A 5 6.50 11.19 11.40
C LEU A 5 7.68 10.25 11.64
N LYS A 6 7.40 9.12 12.28
CA LYS A 6 8.37 8.06 12.54
C LYS A 6 7.77 6.74 12.13
N TRP A 7 8.61 5.73 11.95
CA TRP A 7 8.14 4.40 11.57
C TRP A 7 7.10 3.85 12.56
N ASP A 8 7.18 4.22 13.83
CA ASP A 8 6.25 3.77 14.88
C ASP A 8 5.13 4.76 15.21
N THR A 9 4.99 5.83 14.44
CA THR A 9 3.86 6.76 14.59
C THR A 9 2.56 5.99 14.52
N GLN A 10 1.68 6.21 15.52
CA GLN A 10 0.40 5.50 15.60
C GLN A 10 -0.61 6.08 14.60
N ILE A 11 -1.12 5.24 13.72
CA ILE A 11 -2.08 5.67 12.69
C ILE A 11 -3.37 6.23 13.34
N LYS A 12 -3.82 5.63 14.44
CA LYS A 12 -5.01 6.10 15.16
C LYS A 12 -4.92 7.53 15.65
N GLY A 13 -3.70 8.08 15.77
CA GLY A 13 -3.50 9.46 16.19
C GLY A 13 -3.60 10.46 15.05
N LEU A 14 -3.82 10.01 13.83
CA LEU A 14 -3.92 10.86 12.64
C LEU A 14 -5.38 11.04 12.24
N THR A 15 -5.68 12.19 11.63
CA THR A 15 -7.02 12.42 11.08
C THR A 15 -7.20 11.63 9.78
N LYS A 16 -8.44 11.44 9.37
CA LYS A 16 -8.76 10.79 8.09
C LYS A 16 -8.06 11.50 6.93
N ARG A 17 -8.09 12.84 6.95
CA ARG A 17 -7.43 13.65 5.90
C ARG A 17 -5.93 13.41 5.86
N GLU A 18 -5.29 13.34 7.03
CA GLU A 18 -3.86 13.06 7.11
C GLU A 18 -3.53 11.66 6.57
N ILE A 19 -4.34 10.67 6.91
CA ILE A 19 -4.14 9.30 6.44
C ILE A 19 -4.27 9.23 4.91
N TYR A 20 -5.28 9.92 4.33
CA TYR A 20 -5.42 9.97 2.87
C TYR A 20 -4.25 10.68 2.21
N SER A 21 -3.76 11.77 2.80
CA SER A 21 -2.59 12.48 2.27
C SER A 21 -1.35 11.57 2.24
N LEU A 22 -1.16 10.78 3.29
CA LEU A 22 -0.07 9.81 3.34
C LEU A 22 -0.24 8.74 2.24
N GLY A 23 -1.44 8.22 2.09
CA GLY A 23 -1.71 7.19 1.08
C GLY A 23 -1.42 7.67 -0.33
N TRP A 24 -1.87 8.87 -0.68
CA TRP A 24 -1.61 9.44 -2.00
C TRP A 24 -0.13 9.76 -2.20
N GLU A 25 0.58 10.20 -1.17
CA GLU A 25 2.01 10.47 -1.28
C GLU A 25 2.80 9.16 -1.47
N ILE A 26 2.35 8.07 -0.85
CA ILE A 26 2.96 6.75 -1.07
C ILE A 26 2.73 6.30 -2.52
N PHE A 27 1.54 6.51 -3.07
CA PHE A 27 1.26 6.21 -4.49
C PHE A 27 2.20 7.02 -5.39
N TYR A 28 2.35 8.32 -5.11
CA TYR A 28 3.27 9.17 -5.84
C TYR A 28 4.70 8.63 -5.79
N TYR A 29 5.15 8.25 -4.60
CA TYR A 29 6.48 7.68 -4.40
C TYR A 29 6.67 6.41 -5.24
N CYS A 30 5.73 5.50 -5.18
CA CYS A 30 5.82 4.25 -5.96
C CYS A 30 5.90 4.52 -7.45
N ARG A 31 5.08 5.43 -7.95
CA ARG A 31 5.04 5.71 -9.39
C ARG A 31 6.24 6.51 -9.86
N ASN A 32 6.62 7.55 -9.14
CA ASN A 32 7.58 8.54 -9.64
C ASN A 32 9.00 8.33 -9.14
N VAL A 33 9.19 7.77 -7.95
CA VAL A 33 10.50 7.46 -7.42
C VAL A 33 10.91 6.03 -7.75
N LEU A 34 10.04 5.06 -7.49
CA LEU A 34 10.31 3.66 -7.80
C LEU A 34 10.03 3.30 -9.26
N LYS A 35 9.41 4.21 -10.02
CA LYS A 35 9.07 4.01 -11.44
C LYS A 35 8.13 2.83 -11.66
N MET A 36 7.22 2.59 -10.75
CA MET A 36 6.25 1.50 -10.83
C MET A 36 4.96 2.02 -11.47
N LYS A 37 4.74 1.65 -12.72
CA LYS A 37 3.57 2.11 -13.47
C LYS A 37 2.38 1.17 -13.22
N PRO A 38 1.26 1.70 -12.71
CA PRO A 38 0.07 0.88 -12.55
C PRO A 38 -0.54 0.52 -13.90
N ARG A 39 -1.43 -0.45 -13.90
CA ARG A 39 -2.12 -0.91 -15.11
C ARG A 39 -2.80 0.28 -15.81
N GLY A 40 -2.62 0.36 -17.13
CA GLY A 40 -3.16 1.46 -17.93
C GLY A 40 -2.48 2.79 -17.67
N ASN A 41 -1.39 2.81 -16.90
CA ASN A 41 -0.67 4.02 -16.49
C ASN A 41 -1.56 5.02 -15.74
N VAL A 42 -2.55 4.51 -15.03
CA VAL A 42 -3.49 5.31 -14.23
C VAL A 42 -3.41 4.84 -12.79
N TYR A 43 -3.32 5.78 -11.84
CA TYR A 43 -3.38 5.43 -10.43
C TYR A 43 -4.63 4.61 -10.14
N PRO A 44 -4.54 3.58 -9.32
CA PRO A 44 -5.75 2.94 -8.81
C PRO A 44 -6.52 3.92 -7.94
N TYR A 45 -7.82 3.70 -7.80
CA TYR A 45 -8.58 4.42 -6.78
C TYR A 45 -8.07 4.01 -5.40
N LEU A 46 -8.12 4.93 -4.47
CA LEU A 46 -7.72 4.70 -3.09
C LEU A 46 -8.90 4.93 -2.17
N HIS A 47 -9.26 3.93 -1.39
CA HIS A 47 -10.26 4.07 -0.35
C HIS A 47 -9.67 3.59 0.98
N ILE A 48 -9.71 4.45 1.99
CA ILE A 48 -9.18 4.15 3.31
C ILE A 48 -10.33 4.08 4.30
N TYR A 49 -10.39 2.95 5.01
CA TYR A 49 -11.35 2.72 6.09
C TYR A 49 -10.64 2.99 7.43
N PRO A 50 -10.92 4.12 8.09
CA PRO A 50 -10.15 4.46 9.29
C PRO A 50 -10.53 3.64 10.52
N ARG A 51 -11.72 3.03 10.54
CA ARG A 51 -12.22 2.34 11.73
C ARG A 51 -12.70 0.91 11.49
N LYS A 52 -12.80 0.48 10.24
CA LYS A 52 -13.29 -0.85 9.91
C LYS A 52 -12.25 -1.91 10.29
N ARG A 53 -12.70 -2.91 11.05
CA ARG A 53 -11.89 -4.07 11.38
C ARG A 53 -12.11 -5.19 10.37
N THR A 54 -11.03 -5.83 9.96
CA THR A 54 -11.06 -6.94 9.01
C THR A 54 -9.96 -7.92 9.38
N GLU A 55 -9.84 -8.99 8.60
CA GLU A 55 -8.73 -9.94 8.76
C GLU A 55 -7.53 -9.56 7.91
N SER A 56 -7.57 -8.43 7.25
CA SER A 56 -6.55 -8.00 6.29
C SER A 56 -6.17 -6.54 6.54
N TYR A 57 -4.95 -6.17 6.17
CA TYR A 57 -4.50 -4.79 6.25
C TYR A 57 -4.95 -3.97 5.06
N GLY A 58 -5.10 -4.60 3.90
CA GLY A 58 -5.55 -3.95 2.68
C GLY A 58 -5.81 -4.97 1.60
N GLU A 59 -6.37 -4.49 0.49
CA GLU A 59 -6.72 -5.32 -0.66
C GLU A 59 -6.60 -4.51 -1.95
N TYR A 60 -6.25 -5.18 -3.04
CA TYR A 60 -6.36 -4.61 -4.38
C TYR A 60 -7.36 -5.41 -5.18
N SER A 61 -8.35 -4.71 -5.78
CA SER A 61 -9.34 -5.31 -6.66
C SER A 61 -9.00 -4.96 -8.10
N SER A 62 -8.56 -5.96 -8.88
CA SER A 62 -8.16 -5.74 -10.28
C SER A 62 -9.34 -5.38 -11.17
N SER A 63 -10.53 -5.88 -10.88
CA SER A 63 -11.72 -5.65 -11.70
C SER A 63 -12.15 -4.18 -11.71
N ILE A 64 -11.92 -3.45 -10.63
CA ILE A 64 -12.30 -2.04 -10.50
C ILE A 64 -11.11 -1.13 -10.23
N HIS A 65 -9.90 -1.66 -10.30
CA HIS A 65 -8.64 -0.92 -10.12
C HIS A 65 -8.68 -0.09 -8.82
N LEU A 66 -8.97 -0.76 -7.71
CA LEU A 66 -9.18 -0.12 -6.42
C LEU A 66 -8.27 -0.72 -5.36
N VAL A 67 -7.55 0.15 -4.65
CA VAL A 67 -6.81 -0.21 -3.44
C VAL A 67 -7.64 0.20 -2.22
N GLU A 68 -7.93 -0.75 -1.36
CA GLU A 68 -8.60 -0.51 -0.08
C GLU A 68 -7.62 -0.75 1.05
N ILE A 69 -7.53 0.19 1.98
CA ILE A 69 -6.62 0.10 3.12
C ILE A 69 -7.46 0.17 4.40
N TYR A 70 -7.26 -0.78 5.29
CA TYR A 70 -7.94 -0.85 6.58
C TYR A 70 -7.01 -0.26 7.65
N ALA A 71 -7.04 1.06 7.78
CA ALA A 71 -6.10 1.79 8.63
C ALA A 71 -6.17 1.37 10.09
N ALA A 72 -7.36 0.96 10.57
CA ALA A 72 -7.51 0.44 11.93
C ALA A 72 -6.67 -0.80 12.21
N GLU A 73 -6.34 -1.58 11.17
CA GLU A 73 -5.49 -2.76 11.30
C GLU A 73 -4.00 -2.44 11.17
N CYS A 74 -3.66 -1.29 10.62
CA CYS A 74 -2.28 -0.97 10.29
C CYS A 74 -1.47 -0.44 11.46
N ASP A 75 -2.05 -0.20 12.61
CA ASP A 75 -1.42 0.30 13.85
C ASP A 75 -0.38 1.40 13.66
N THR A 76 0.73 1.13 12.99
CA THR A 76 1.87 2.05 12.85
C THR A 76 2.03 2.56 11.43
N LEU A 77 2.77 3.68 11.29
CA LEU A 77 3.13 4.21 9.96
C LEU A 77 3.87 3.16 9.13
N ARG A 78 4.78 2.41 9.75
CA ARG A 78 5.52 1.35 9.04
C ARG A 78 4.56 0.33 8.42
N ARG A 79 3.58 -0.13 9.19
CA ARG A 79 2.60 -1.10 8.67
C ARG A 79 1.74 -0.48 7.58
N PHE A 80 1.35 0.77 7.75
CA PHE A 80 0.55 1.49 6.76
C PHE A 80 1.33 1.62 5.44
N VAL A 81 2.58 2.08 5.51
CA VAL A 81 3.45 2.23 4.34
C VAL A 81 3.65 0.88 3.64
N ASP A 82 3.97 -0.14 4.42
CA ASP A 82 4.17 -1.50 3.91
C ASP A 82 2.93 -1.98 3.16
N THR A 83 1.75 -1.78 3.74
CA THR A 83 0.48 -2.18 3.15
C THR A 83 0.17 -1.43 1.86
N VAL A 84 0.35 -0.10 1.85
CA VAL A 84 0.05 0.69 0.67
C VAL A 84 0.99 0.32 -0.48
N ILE A 85 2.29 0.15 -0.23
CA ILE A 85 3.24 -0.28 -1.26
C ILE A 85 2.85 -1.67 -1.79
N HIS A 86 2.49 -2.59 -0.90
CA HIS A 86 2.09 -3.94 -1.27
C HIS A 86 0.88 -3.92 -2.22
N GLU A 87 -0.17 -3.20 -1.86
CA GLU A 87 -1.38 -3.15 -2.69
C GLU A 87 -1.15 -2.37 -3.98
N TYR A 88 -0.36 -1.30 -3.93
CA TYR A 88 0.01 -0.58 -5.15
C TYR A 88 0.78 -1.50 -6.11
N THR A 89 1.67 -2.32 -5.59
CA THR A 89 2.42 -3.27 -6.42
C THR A 89 1.47 -4.19 -7.18
N HIS A 90 0.40 -4.67 -6.54
CA HIS A 90 -0.61 -5.47 -7.23
C HIS A 90 -1.23 -4.72 -8.42
N SER A 91 -1.40 -3.39 -8.31
CA SER A 91 -1.94 -2.60 -9.41
C SER A 91 -1.01 -2.56 -10.64
N CYS A 92 0.24 -2.93 -10.45
CA CYS A 92 1.26 -2.94 -11.51
C CYS A 92 1.49 -4.32 -12.12
N GLN A 93 0.83 -5.37 -11.60
CA GLN A 93 1.13 -6.77 -11.94
C GLN A 93 0.32 -7.34 -13.10
N GLY A 94 -0.18 -6.53 -13.99
CA GLY A 94 -0.84 -7.02 -15.20
C GLY A 94 -2.03 -7.95 -14.92
N TRP A 95 -1.96 -9.20 -15.38
CA TRP A 95 -3.07 -10.15 -15.34
C TRP A 95 -3.26 -10.81 -13.97
N VAL A 96 -3.39 -9.99 -12.93
CA VAL A 96 -3.49 -10.49 -11.55
C VAL A 96 -4.70 -11.41 -11.37
N GLY A 97 -5.89 -11.04 -11.92
CA GLY A 97 -7.12 -11.79 -11.66
C GLY A 97 -7.04 -13.28 -11.97
N VAL A 98 -6.88 -13.64 -13.25
CA VAL A 98 -6.90 -15.05 -13.68
C VAL A 98 -5.65 -15.79 -13.21
N LYS A 99 -4.47 -15.22 -13.47
CA LYS A 99 -3.21 -15.86 -13.07
C LYS A 99 -3.05 -15.92 -11.55
N TYR A 100 -3.53 -14.90 -10.85
CA TYR A 100 -3.50 -14.89 -9.40
C TYR A 100 -4.24 -16.09 -8.82
N SER A 101 -5.47 -16.32 -9.27
CA SER A 101 -6.28 -17.44 -8.80
C SER A 101 -5.62 -18.79 -9.12
N SER A 102 -5.06 -18.92 -10.34
CA SER A 102 -4.35 -20.13 -10.75
C SER A 102 -3.15 -20.40 -9.86
N TYR A 103 -2.34 -19.39 -9.58
CA TYR A 103 -1.17 -19.53 -8.72
C TYR A 103 -1.53 -19.81 -7.27
N THR A 104 -2.64 -19.23 -6.77
CA THR A 104 -3.12 -19.52 -5.42
C THR A 104 -3.50 -20.97 -5.27
N ARG A 105 -4.18 -21.54 -6.28
CA ARG A 105 -4.51 -22.98 -6.28
C ARG A 105 -3.27 -23.85 -6.31
N LYS A 106 -2.24 -23.43 -7.06
CA LYS A 106 -1.02 -24.24 -7.24
C LYS A 106 -0.06 -24.12 -6.07
N PHE A 107 0.15 -22.92 -5.55
CA PHE A 107 1.20 -22.62 -4.56
C PHE A 107 0.66 -22.22 -3.19
N GLY A 108 -0.62 -21.91 -3.08
CA GLY A 108 -1.21 -21.28 -1.90
C GLY A 108 -1.00 -19.77 -1.92
N TYR A 109 -1.76 -19.07 -1.08
CA TYR A 109 -1.70 -17.61 -1.00
C TYR A 109 -0.29 -17.10 -0.66
N TYR A 110 0.32 -17.69 0.35
CA TYR A 110 1.60 -17.21 0.87
C TYR A 110 2.73 -17.33 -0.13
N LYS A 111 2.71 -18.37 -0.96
CA LYS A 111 3.75 -18.64 -1.97
C LYS A 111 3.34 -18.23 -3.38
N ASN A 112 2.20 -17.57 -3.53
CA ASN A 112 1.78 -17.03 -4.81
C ASN A 112 2.85 -16.03 -5.29
N PRO A 113 3.39 -16.19 -6.53
CA PRO A 113 4.45 -15.29 -7.03
C PRO A 113 4.09 -13.80 -6.98
N PHE A 114 2.84 -13.45 -7.20
CA PHE A 114 2.40 -12.05 -7.12
C PHE A 114 2.48 -11.52 -5.68
N GLU A 115 2.15 -12.37 -4.69
CA GLU A 115 2.25 -11.98 -3.28
C GLU A 115 3.71 -11.92 -2.83
N LEU A 116 4.55 -12.86 -3.30
CA LEU A 116 5.98 -12.83 -2.99
C LEU A 116 6.62 -11.55 -3.49
N GLU A 117 6.30 -11.15 -4.72
CA GLU A 117 6.83 -9.90 -5.30
C GLU A 117 6.35 -8.68 -4.52
N ALA A 118 5.05 -8.61 -4.22
CA ALA A 118 4.49 -7.47 -3.50
C ALA A 118 5.10 -7.32 -2.11
N ARG A 119 5.29 -8.43 -1.40
CA ARG A 119 5.95 -8.39 -0.08
C ARG A 119 7.41 -7.95 -0.19
N LYS A 120 8.12 -8.42 -1.23
CA LYS A 120 9.51 -8.06 -1.44
C LYS A 120 9.65 -6.56 -1.72
N VAL A 121 8.83 -6.03 -2.63
CA VAL A 121 8.86 -4.60 -2.98
C VAL A 121 8.58 -3.74 -1.75
N ALA A 122 7.56 -4.10 -0.97
CA ALA A 122 7.23 -3.36 0.25
C ALA A 122 8.38 -3.43 1.26
N ARG A 123 8.93 -4.60 1.51
CA ARG A 123 10.02 -4.79 2.46
C ARG A 123 11.27 -3.98 2.06
N GLU A 124 11.59 -3.96 0.79
CA GLU A 124 12.80 -3.29 0.31
C GLU A 124 12.66 -1.77 0.25
N ASN A 125 11.45 -1.24 0.21
CA ASN A 125 11.23 0.18 -0.05
C ASN A 125 10.53 0.94 1.07
N ARG A 126 10.02 0.26 2.09
CA ARG A 126 9.26 0.93 3.17
C ARG A 126 10.07 1.96 3.94
N THR A 127 11.33 1.67 4.23
CA THR A 127 12.19 2.61 4.98
C THR A 127 12.46 3.87 4.17
N SER A 128 12.80 3.73 2.90
CA SER A 128 13.02 4.87 2.01
C SER A 128 11.74 5.68 1.80
N CYS A 129 10.61 4.98 1.72
CA CYS A 129 9.32 5.65 1.58
C CYS A 129 8.97 6.47 2.83
N ILE A 130 9.21 5.92 4.02
CA ILE A 130 8.99 6.67 5.27
C ILE A 130 9.84 7.93 5.29
N LYS A 131 11.10 7.83 4.88
CA LYS A 131 11.97 8.99 4.78
C LYS A 131 11.40 10.02 3.81
N HIS A 132 10.88 9.57 2.67
CA HIS A 132 10.20 10.43 1.70
C HIS A 132 9.01 11.16 2.33
N LEU A 133 8.19 10.46 3.11
CA LEU A 133 7.05 11.06 3.79
C LEU A 133 7.49 12.09 4.84
N GLN A 134 8.57 11.81 5.56
CA GLN A 134 9.13 12.74 6.52
C GLN A 134 9.58 14.04 5.82
N GLU A 135 10.19 13.94 4.65
CA GLU A 135 10.60 15.09 3.87
C GLU A 135 9.39 15.85 3.29
N ALA A 136 8.37 15.13 2.83
CA ALA A 136 7.20 15.74 2.21
C ALA A 136 6.30 16.46 3.22
N PHE A 137 6.19 15.94 4.44
CA PHE A 137 5.23 16.43 5.44
C PHE A 137 5.87 16.94 6.73
N GLY A 138 7.17 16.81 6.86
CA GLY A 138 7.87 17.17 8.10
C GLY A 138 8.23 18.64 8.24
N GLN A 139 7.88 19.43 7.27
CA GLN A 139 8.19 20.87 7.27
C GLN A 139 7.07 21.70 7.85
#